data_bd5ebad1b581bd7ff93c44f46f455b10
#
_entry.id   bd5ebad1b581bd7ff93c44f46f455b10
#
_cell.length_a   1.000
_cell.length_b   1.000
_cell.length_c   1.000
_cell.angle_alpha   90.00
_cell.angle_beta   90.00
_cell.angle_gamma   90.00
#
_symmetry.space_group_name_H-M   'P 1'
#
loop_
_entity.id
_entity.type
_entity.pdbx_description
1 polymer ?
#
loop_
_entity_poly.entity_id
_entity_poly.type
_entity_poly.pdbx_seq_one_letter_code
_entity_poly.pdbx_strand_id
1 'polypeptide(L)'
;EILNDEALEIIESNAELMLEEVGVAFVNNPNALELWRNAGADVDGERVHVPKGLARNLIKTAPSSFTQHARNPNRSVEIGGNSLVCAPVYGPPFVRDLDGGRRYATIEDFQKFVKLGYMSKWLHHSGGTLCEPTDVPVNKRHLDMLLAHMTLSDKPFMGSVTEPSRAQDSVDMCEILFGSDFVQNKTVMTSLININSPMTFDDVM
;
A
#
# COMPACT_ATOMS: atom_id res chain seq x y z
N GLU A 1 8.50 24.98 3.47
CA GLU A 1 9.37 23.79 3.39
C GLU A 1 9.93 23.50 4.79
N ILE A 2 9.99 22.20 5.16
CA ILE A 2 10.48 21.79 6.48
C ILE A 2 11.99 21.55 6.44
N LEU A 3 12.49 21.07 5.29
CA LEU A 3 13.90 20.80 5.04
C LEU A 3 14.39 21.70 3.91
N ASN A 4 15.64 22.15 4.01
CA ASN A 4 16.32 22.84 2.93
C ASN A 4 16.95 21.83 1.94
N ASP A 5 17.40 22.33 0.78
CA ASP A 5 17.96 21.48 -0.28
C ASP A 5 19.19 20.67 0.18
N GLU A 6 20.04 21.25 1.03
CA GLU A 6 21.22 20.58 1.59
C GLU A 6 20.81 19.37 2.45
N ALA A 7 19.78 19.52 3.29
CA ALA A 7 19.28 18.42 4.12
C ALA A 7 18.65 17.32 3.27
N LEU A 8 17.93 17.67 2.20
CA LEU A 8 17.39 16.70 1.24
C LEU A 8 18.51 15.96 0.52
N GLU A 9 19.56 16.64 0.05
CA GLU A 9 20.70 16.03 -0.63
C GLU A 9 21.45 15.05 0.29
N ILE A 10 21.64 15.39 1.57
CA ILE A 10 22.26 14.49 2.55
C ILE A 10 21.42 13.22 2.73
N ILE A 11 20.11 13.34 2.90
CA ILE A 11 19.21 12.19 3.06
C ILE A 11 19.25 11.30 1.81
N GLU A 12 19.14 11.88 0.64
CA GLU A 12 19.15 11.17 -0.62
C GLU A 12 20.48 10.45 -0.89
N SER A 13 21.59 11.12 -0.66
CA SER A 13 22.92 10.55 -0.84
C SER A 13 23.17 9.35 0.10
N ASN A 14 22.73 9.45 1.35
CA ASN A 14 22.83 8.32 2.29
C ASN A 14 21.91 7.17 1.93
N ALA A 15 20.69 7.46 1.43
CA ALA A 15 19.78 6.41 0.96
C ALA A 15 20.37 5.66 -0.24
N GLU A 16 20.94 6.37 -1.22
CA GLU A 16 21.62 5.76 -2.36
C GLU A 16 22.83 4.92 -1.93
N LEU A 17 23.63 5.42 -0.98
CA LEU A 17 24.76 4.69 -0.43
C LEU A 17 24.34 3.38 0.25
N MET A 18 23.23 3.40 1.01
CA MET A 18 22.70 2.18 1.62
C MET A 18 22.20 1.20 0.56
N LEU A 19 21.55 1.66 -0.49
CA LEU A 19 21.08 0.81 -1.58
C LEU A 19 22.26 0.18 -2.36
N GLU A 20 23.36 0.90 -2.51
CA GLU A 20 24.54 0.45 -3.22
C GLU A 20 25.42 -0.48 -2.35
N GLU A 21 25.74 -0.08 -1.11
CA GLU A 21 26.68 -0.84 -0.26
C GLU A 21 26.01 -1.98 0.51
N VAL A 22 24.82 -1.76 1.06
CA VAL A 22 24.07 -2.76 1.83
C VAL A 22 23.16 -3.59 0.92
N GLY A 23 22.49 -2.94 -0.03
CA GLY A 23 21.57 -3.57 -0.94
C GLY A 23 20.27 -4.05 -0.28
N VAL A 24 19.40 -4.65 -1.08
CA VAL A 24 18.10 -5.20 -0.67
C VAL A 24 18.02 -6.67 -1.05
N ALA A 25 17.63 -7.54 -0.13
CA ALA A 25 17.42 -8.96 -0.41
C ALA A 25 16.03 -9.20 -1.01
N PHE A 26 15.96 -10.03 -2.05
CA PHE A 26 14.73 -10.54 -2.66
C PHE A 26 14.71 -12.05 -2.53
N VAL A 27 14.24 -12.53 -1.40
CA VAL A 27 14.30 -13.95 -1.01
C VAL A 27 13.29 -14.75 -1.83
N ASN A 28 13.75 -15.87 -2.41
CA ASN A 28 12.93 -16.80 -3.22
C ASN A 28 12.21 -16.14 -4.42
N ASN A 29 12.67 -15.00 -4.92
CA ASN A 29 12.03 -14.28 -6.02
C ASN A 29 12.96 -14.09 -7.23
N PRO A 30 13.17 -15.15 -8.06
CA PRO A 30 14.05 -15.08 -9.21
C PRO A 30 13.61 -14.05 -10.26
N ASN A 31 12.30 -13.80 -10.39
CA ASN A 31 11.77 -12.81 -11.33
C ASN A 31 12.19 -11.39 -10.93
N ALA A 32 12.12 -11.04 -9.65
CA ALA A 32 12.58 -9.74 -9.18
C ALA A 32 14.10 -9.56 -9.41
N LEU A 33 14.88 -10.61 -9.14
CA LEU A 33 16.34 -10.58 -9.37
C LEU A 33 16.67 -10.38 -10.85
N GLU A 34 15.93 -11.01 -11.75
CA GLU A 34 16.12 -10.83 -13.21
C GLU A 34 15.74 -9.41 -13.64
N LEU A 35 14.64 -8.86 -13.15
CA LEU A 35 14.24 -7.49 -13.43
C LEU A 35 15.31 -6.49 -12.99
N TRP A 36 15.89 -6.67 -11.81
CA TRP A 36 16.96 -5.81 -11.31
C TRP A 36 18.24 -5.93 -12.12
N ARG A 37 18.66 -7.15 -12.53
CA ARG A 37 19.80 -7.35 -13.45
C ARG A 37 19.57 -6.62 -14.76
N ASN A 38 18.39 -6.76 -15.35
CA ASN A 38 18.04 -6.11 -16.61
C ASN A 38 18.00 -4.59 -16.48
N ALA A 39 17.68 -4.07 -15.30
CA ALA A 39 17.72 -2.64 -15.00
C ALA A 39 19.15 -2.11 -14.77
N GLY A 40 20.15 -2.96 -14.61
CA GLY A 40 21.55 -2.58 -14.42
C GLY A 40 22.02 -2.59 -12.95
N ALA A 41 21.29 -3.23 -12.06
CA ALA A 41 21.73 -3.46 -10.68
C ALA A 41 22.73 -4.64 -10.61
N ASP A 42 23.60 -4.62 -9.61
CA ASP A 42 24.47 -5.75 -9.28
C ASP A 42 23.71 -6.72 -8.37
N VAL A 43 23.70 -8.00 -8.72
CA VAL A 43 22.92 -9.03 -8.02
C VAL A 43 23.84 -10.15 -7.56
N ASP A 44 24.09 -10.19 -6.25
CA ASP A 44 24.85 -11.24 -5.58
C ASP A 44 23.91 -12.18 -4.80
N GLY A 45 23.74 -13.41 -5.32
CA GLY A 45 22.75 -14.34 -4.80
C GLY A 45 21.33 -13.75 -4.85
N GLU A 46 20.72 -13.57 -3.70
CA GLU A 46 19.40 -12.95 -3.55
C GLU A 46 19.46 -11.46 -3.18
N ARG A 47 20.67 -10.89 -3.07
CA ARG A 47 20.86 -9.48 -2.71
C ARG A 47 21.14 -8.63 -3.94
N VAL A 48 20.41 -7.54 -4.03
CA VAL A 48 20.49 -6.56 -5.11
C VAL A 48 21.16 -5.30 -4.56
N HIS A 49 22.30 -4.96 -5.14
CA HIS A 49 23.00 -3.72 -4.93
C HIS A 49 22.63 -2.74 -6.03
N VAL A 50 21.98 -1.65 -5.65
CA VAL A 50 21.44 -0.69 -6.62
C VAL A 50 22.43 0.45 -6.79
N PRO A 51 23.11 0.57 -7.96
CA PRO A 51 24.08 1.63 -8.18
C PRO A 51 23.46 3.02 -8.03
N LYS A 52 24.30 3.95 -7.58
CA LYS A 52 23.91 5.34 -7.39
C LYS A 52 23.17 5.91 -8.62
N GLY A 53 22.04 6.55 -8.38
CA GLY A 53 21.19 7.17 -9.40
C GLY A 53 20.23 6.21 -10.12
N LEU A 54 20.43 4.88 -10.05
CA LEU A 54 19.58 3.92 -10.77
C LEU A 54 18.14 3.95 -10.23
N ALA A 55 17.96 3.85 -8.90
CA ALA A 55 16.62 3.89 -8.28
C ALA A 55 15.89 5.18 -8.64
N ARG A 56 16.59 6.31 -8.58
CA ARG A 56 16.04 7.63 -8.93
C ARG A 56 15.62 7.72 -10.40
N ASN A 57 16.38 7.14 -11.31
CA ASN A 57 16.02 7.11 -12.73
C ASN A 57 14.80 6.22 -12.99
N LEU A 58 14.67 5.09 -12.30
CA LEU A 58 13.50 4.21 -12.39
C LEU A 58 12.24 4.89 -11.83
N ILE A 59 12.36 5.56 -10.69
CA ILE A 59 11.24 6.28 -10.06
C ILE A 59 10.69 7.39 -10.97
N LYS A 60 11.50 8.02 -11.82
CA LYS A 60 11.04 9.05 -12.77
C LYS A 60 10.01 8.53 -13.78
N THR A 61 9.88 7.22 -13.96
CA THR A 61 8.87 6.62 -14.82
C THR A 61 7.48 6.62 -14.18
N ALA A 62 7.39 6.76 -12.86
CA ALA A 62 6.12 6.86 -12.15
C ALA A 62 5.45 8.22 -12.37
N PRO A 63 4.11 8.28 -12.46
CA PRO A 63 3.41 9.56 -12.56
C PRO A 63 3.63 10.39 -11.30
N SER A 64 3.90 11.71 -11.47
CA SER A 64 4.06 12.64 -10.35
C SER A 64 2.75 12.95 -9.62
N SER A 65 1.62 12.73 -10.28
CA SER A 65 0.28 12.84 -9.71
C SER A 65 -0.71 11.99 -10.49
N PHE A 66 -1.74 11.52 -9.82
CA PHE A 66 -2.84 10.78 -10.43
C PHE A 66 -4.12 10.93 -9.62
N THR A 67 -5.27 10.71 -10.26
CA THR A 67 -6.56 10.65 -9.58
C THR A 67 -6.84 9.21 -9.17
N GLN A 68 -7.05 8.97 -7.88
CA GLN A 68 -7.69 7.72 -7.43
C GLN A 68 -9.21 7.90 -7.45
N HIS A 69 -9.86 7.14 -8.31
CA HIS A 69 -11.30 7.21 -8.50
C HIS A 69 -12.05 6.47 -7.39
N ALA A 70 -13.02 7.15 -6.81
CA ALA A 70 -13.92 6.58 -5.82
C ALA A 70 -15.21 6.05 -6.48
N ARG A 71 -15.94 5.19 -5.76
CA ARG A 71 -17.27 4.75 -6.18
C ARG A 71 -18.24 5.93 -6.34
N ASN A 72 -18.14 6.93 -5.48
CA ASN A 72 -18.76 8.22 -5.67
C ASN A 72 -17.75 9.16 -6.34
N PRO A 73 -17.94 9.59 -7.60
CA PRO A 73 -16.98 10.41 -8.31
C PRO A 73 -16.60 11.71 -7.57
N ASN A 74 -17.53 12.29 -6.80
CA ASN A 74 -17.30 13.49 -6.01
C ASN A 74 -16.35 13.28 -4.81
N ARG A 75 -15.98 12.04 -4.52
CA ARG A 75 -15.04 11.66 -3.46
C ARG A 75 -13.74 11.12 -4.00
N SER A 76 -13.53 11.16 -5.31
CA SER A 76 -12.23 10.87 -5.91
C SER A 76 -11.17 11.83 -5.38
N VAL A 77 -9.94 11.36 -5.26
CA VAL A 77 -8.85 12.14 -4.67
C VAL A 77 -7.68 12.26 -5.63
N GLU A 78 -7.02 13.41 -5.61
CA GLU A 78 -5.74 13.61 -6.29
C GLU A 78 -4.61 13.19 -5.35
N ILE A 79 -3.71 12.34 -5.84
CA ILE A 79 -2.52 11.89 -5.13
C ILE A 79 -1.29 12.41 -5.86
N GLY A 80 -0.39 13.02 -5.13
CA GLY A 80 0.84 13.62 -5.67
C GLY A 80 0.84 15.14 -5.67
N GLY A 81 1.95 15.73 -6.09
CA GLY A 81 2.16 17.18 -6.05
C GLY A 81 2.00 17.74 -4.63
N ASN A 82 1.18 18.77 -4.49
CA ASN A 82 0.88 19.44 -3.21
C ASN A 82 -0.44 18.93 -2.56
N SER A 83 -1.03 17.86 -3.08
CA SER A 83 -2.29 17.32 -2.56
C SER A 83 -2.07 16.61 -1.23
N LEU A 84 -2.98 16.85 -0.28
CA LEU A 84 -3.01 16.14 1.00
C LEU A 84 -4.24 15.23 1.06
N VAL A 85 -4.00 13.93 1.11
CA VAL A 85 -5.04 12.92 1.28
C VAL A 85 -4.90 12.27 2.65
N CYS A 86 -5.87 12.53 3.53
CA CYS A 86 -5.91 11.93 4.85
C CYS A 86 -6.64 10.58 4.79
N ALA A 87 -5.95 9.52 5.21
CA ALA A 87 -6.48 8.18 5.37
C ALA A 87 -6.36 7.74 6.84
N PRO A 88 -7.21 6.81 7.33
CA PRO A 88 -6.98 6.16 8.59
C PRO A 88 -5.64 5.40 8.59
N VAL A 89 -4.99 5.33 9.74
CA VAL A 89 -3.75 4.55 9.89
C VAL A 89 -4.02 3.05 9.81
N TYR A 90 -2.98 2.28 9.45
CA TYR A 90 -3.02 0.83 9.56
C TYR A 90 -3.10 0.41 11.02
N GLY A 91 -4.02 -0.48 11.32
CA GLY A 91 -4.31 -0.93 12.66
C GLY A 91 -3.65 -2.26 13.03
N PRO A 92 -3.41 -2.47 14.33
CA PRO A 92 -2.95 -3.73 14.87
C PRO A 92 -4.08 -4.78 14.92
N PRO A 93 -3.77 -6.04 15.29
CA PRO A 93 -4.79 -7.07 15.50
C PRO A 93 -5.62 -6.84 16.78
N PHE A 94 -5.42 -5.73 17.48
CA PHE A 94 -6.10 -5.41 18.73
C PHE A 94 -6.90 -4.14 18.60
N VAL A 95 -8.06 -4.13 19.27
CA VAL A 95 -8.88 -2.95 19.50
C VAL A 95 -9.02 -2.69 20.99
N ARG A 96 -9.35 -1.47 21.35
CA ARG A 96 -9.66 -1.09 22.72
C ARG A 96 -10.94 -0.26 22.71
N ASP A 97 -11.91 -0.64 23.52
CA ASP A 97 -13.12 0.12 23.80
C ASP A 97 -13.22 0.45 25.30
N LEU A 98 -14.22 1.25 25.67
CA LEU A 98 -14.40 1.72 27.05
C LEU A 98 -14.88 0.60 27.98
N ASP A 99 -15.68 -0.32 27.47
CA ASP A 99 -16.34 -1.36 28.26
C ASP A 99 -15.53 -2.65 28.32
N GLY A 100 -15.01 -3.11 27.16
CA GLY A 100 -14.29 -4.38 27.01
C GLY A 100 -12.78 -4.29 27.18
N GLY A 101 -12.20 -3.08 27.30
CA GLY A 101 -10.76 -2.90 27.36
C GLY A 101 -10.05 -3.30 26.05
N ARG A 102 -8.83 -3.87 26.19
CA ARG A 102 -8.04 -4.36 25.02
C ARG A 102 -8.39 -5.81 24.71
N ARG A 103 -8.77 -6.07 23.49
CA ARG A 103 -9.09 -7.41 22.97
C ARG A 103 -8.67 -7.56 21.50
N TYR A 104 -8.68 -8.76 20.99
CA TYR A 104 -8.51 -8.99 19.55
C TYR A 104 -9.65 -8.38 18.75
N ALA A 105 -9.33 -7.84 17.59
CA ALA A 105 -10.28 -7.27 16.65
C ALA A 105 -11.11 -8.33 15.94
N THR A 106 -12.36 -8.00 15.65
CA THR A 106 -13.29 -8.79 14.85
C THR A 106 -13.62 -8.09 13.54
N ILE A 107 -14.24 -8.81 12.60
CA ILE A 107 -14.72 -8.20 11.36
C ILE A 107 -15.79 -7.13 11.62
N GLU A 108 -16.57 -7.28 12.68
CA GLU A 108 -17.53 -6.26 13.11
C GLU A 108 -16.84 -4.97 13.55
N ASP A 109 -15.71 -5.06 14.27
CA ASP A 109 -14.90 -3.89 14.64
C ASP A 109 -14.35 -3.21 13.38
N PHE A 110 -13.82 -3.99 12.44
CA PHE A 110 -13.36 -3.45 11.16
C PHE A 110 -14.46 -2.67 10.43
N GLN A 111 -15.65 -3.24 10.33
CA GLN A 111 -16.81 -2.58 9.71
C GLN A 111 -17.21 -1.30 10.44
N LYS A 112 -17.13 -1.28 11.78
CA LYS A 112 -17.37 -0.07 12.57
C LYS A 112 -16.33 1.02 12.27
N PHE A 113 -15.06 0.66 12.16
CA PHE A 113 -14.01 1.63 11.78
C PHE A 113 -14.20 2.17 10.37
N VAL A 114 -14.58 1.34 9.39
CA VAL A 114 -14.93 1.81 8.03
C VAL A 114 -16.04 2.85 8.09
N LYS A 115 -17.12 2.59 8.86
CA LYS A 115 -18.24 3.53 9.02
C LYS A 115 -17.81 4.83 9.72
N LEU A 116 -16.99 4.75 10.76
CA LEU A 116 -16.44 5.93 11.44
C LEU A 116 -15.56 6.76 10.49
N GLY A 117 -14.68 6.11 9.75
CA GLY A 117 -13.86 6.76 8.73
C GLY A 117 -14.71 7.41 7.63
N TYR A 118 -15.78 6.75 7.22
CA TYR A 118 -16.73 7.30 6.24
C TYR A 118 -17.41 8.57 6.73
N MET A 119 -17.86 8.60 7.99
CA MET A 119 -18.54 9.75 8.60
C MET A 119 -17.62 10.94 8.85
N SER A 120 -16.31 10.73 8.96
CA SER A 120 -15.35 11.81 9.16
C SER A 120 -15.21 12.67 7.90
N LYS A 121 -15.46 13.97 8.01
CA LYS A 121 -15.24 14.92 6.92
C LYS A 121 -13.74 15.20 6.63
N TRP A 122 -12.88 14.85 7.57
CA TRP A 122 -11.44 15.09 7.47
C TRP A 122 -10.66 13.90 6.88
N LEU A 123 -11.28 12.73 6.82
CA LEU A 123 -10.70 11.57 6.15
C LEU A 123 -11.22 11.52 4.72
N HIS A 124 -10.33 11.68 3.76
CA HIS A 124 -10.64 11.67 2.34
C HIS A 124 -10.71 10.26 1.78
N HIS A 125 -10.07 9.31 2.46
CA HIS A 125 -9.86 7.94 2.04
C HIS A 125 -10.40 6.96 3.10
N SER A 126 -10.89 5.81 2.67
CA SER A 126 -11.41 4.76 3.56
C SER A 126 -10.29 3.97 4.28
N GLY A 127 -9.08 4.05 3.78
CA GLY A 127 -7.93 3.31 4.30
C GLY A 127 -7.77 1.92 3.71
N GLY A 128 -7.01 1.10 4.39
CA GLY A 128 -6.78 -0.32 4.09
C GLY A 128 -7.06 -1.17 5.33
N THR A 129 -6.05 -1.78 5.94
CA THR A 129 -6.20 -2.58 7.17
C THR A 129 -6.38 -1.68 8.39
N LEU A 130 -7.60 -1.32 8.73
CA LEU A 130 -7.92 -0.45 9.89
C LEU A 130 -7.71 -1.16 11.24
N CYS A 131 -7.97 -2.43 11.28
CA CYS A 131 -7.54 -3.40 12.29
C CYS A 131 -7.49 -4.76 11.60
N GLU A 132 -6.82 -5.72 12.19
CA GLU A 132 -6.76 -7.07 11.64
C GLU A 132 -7.81 -7.97 12.30
N PRO A 133 -8.93 -8.34 11.62
CA PRO A 133 -9.97 -9.17 12.20
C PRO A 133 -9.47 -10.60 12.37
N THR A 134 -9.35 -11.05 13.62
CA THR A 134 -8.80 -12.36 13.97
C THR A 134 -9.83 -13.49 13.99
N ASP A 135 -11.11 -13.15 13.92
CA ASP A 135 -12.26 -14.06 13.83
C ASP A 135 -12.53 -14.55 12.39
N VAL A 136 -11.84 -13.99 11.41
CA VAL A 136 -11.92 -14.39 9.99
C VAL A 136 -10.69 -15.21 9.62
N PRO A 137 -10.84 -16.36 8.92
CA PRO A 137 -9.71 -17.15 8.42
C PRO A 137 -8.74 -16.32 7.57
N VAL A 138 -7.43 -16.52 7.78
CA VAL A 138 -6.37 -15.71 7.15
C VAL A 138 -6.46 -15.70 5.63
N ASN A 139 -6.79 -16.85 5.03
CA ASN A 139 -6.86 -17.02 3.58
C ASN A 139 -7.98 -16.23 2.89
N LYS A 140 -9.02 -15.80 3.61
CA LYS A 140 -10.12 -14.99 3.06
C LYS A 140 -10.32 -13.63 3.73
N ARG A 141 -9.55 -13.33 4.77
CA ARG A 141 -9.68 -12.10 5.57
C ARG A 141 -9.63 -10.84 4.71
N HIS A 142 -8.74 -10.80 3.73
CA HIS A 142 -8.59 -9.68 2.81
C HIS A 142 -9.87 -9.41 1.99
N LEU A 143 -10.61 -10.46 1.61
CA LEU A 143 -11.87 -10.33 0.88
C LEU A 143 -12.95 -9.68 1.74
N ASP A 144 -13.11 -10.13 2.99
CA ASP A 144 -14.11 -9.58 3.91
C ASP A 144 -13.79 -8.11 4.28
N MET A 145 -12.50 -7.77 4.45
CA MET A 145 -12.06 -6.39 4.69
C MET A 145 -12.31 -5.50 3.49
N LEU A 146 -11.96 -5.95 2.30
CA LEU A 146 -12.16 -5.19 1.07
C LEU A 146 -13.66 -5.00 0.77
N LEU A 147 -14.47 -6.05 0.96
CA LEU A 147 -15.92 -5.97 0.85
C LEU A 147 -16.52 -4.93 1.81
N ALA A 148 -16.00 -4.84 3.04
CA ALA A 148 -16.44 -3.82 3.99
C ALA A 148 -16.17 -2.40 3.48
N HIS A 149 -14.99 -2.12 2.91
CA HIS A 149 -14.70 -0.83 2.29
C HIS A 149 -15.64 -0.53 1.12
N MET A 150 -15.85 -1.50 0.24
CA MET A 150 -16.69 -1.34 -0.95
C MET A 150 -18.17 -1.13 -0.65
N THR A 151 -18.67 -1.72 0.44
CA THR A 151 -20.12 -1.69 0.76
C THR A 151 -20.49 -0.60 1.77
N LEU A 152 -19.58 -0.28 2.70
CA LEU A 152 -19.86 0.64 3.83
C LEU A 152 -19.27 2.05 3.62
N SER A 153 -18.52 2.26 2.53
CA SER A 153 -17.93 3.55 2.17
C SER A 153 -18.07 3.75 0.65
N ASP A 154 -18.16 5.00 0.21
CA ASP A 154 -18.05 5.38 -1.19
C ASP A 154 -16.76 6.18 -1.49
N LYS A 155 -15.86 6.25 -0.49
CA LYS A 155 -14.52 6.85 -0.58
C LYS A 155 -13.53 5.89 -1.27
N PRO A 156 -12.39 6.39 -1.77
CA PRO A 156 -11.29 5.54 -2.24
C PRO A 156 -10.80 4.61 -1.12
N PHE A 157 -10.23 3.49 -1.48
CA PHE A 157 -9.75 2.47 -0.54
C PHE A 157 -8.43 1.84 -1.01
N MET A 158 -7.78 1.09 -0.12
CA MET A 158 -6.59 0.28 -0.42
C MET A 158 -6.96 -1.19 -0.52
N GLY A 159 -6.35 -1.88 -1.48
CA GLY A 159 -6.43 -3.32 -1.64
C GLY A 159 -5.35 -4.07 -0.88
N SER A 160 -5.38 -5.39 -0.94
CA SER A 160 -4.37 -6.27 -0.37
C SER A 160 -3.32 -6.64 -1.41
N VAL A 161 -2.04 -6.62 -1.01
CA VAL A 161 -0.89 -7.01 -1.84
C VAL A 161 0.13 -7.85 -1.06
N THR A 162 -0.31 -8.44 0.05
CA THR A 162 0.58 -9.28 0.89
C THR A 162 0.89 -10.64 0.28
N GLU A 163 0.27 -10.97 -0.83
CA GLU A 163 0.47 -12.18 -1.62
C GLU A 163 -0.06 -11.94 -3.04
N PRO A 164 0.56 -12.43 -4.11
CA PRO A 164 0.10 -12.22 -5.49
C PRO A 164 -1.36 -12.60 -5.73
N SER A 165 -1.83 -13.71 -5.14
CA SER A 165 -3.22 -14.13 -5.23
C SER A 165 -4.18 -13.11 -4.63
N ARG A 166 -3.83 -12.48 -3.49
CA ARG A 166 -4.65 -11.45 -2.84
C ARG A 166 -4.66 -10.13 -3.60
N ALA A 167 -3.57 -9.82 -4.28
CA ALA A 167 -3.53 -8.68 -5.19
C ALA A 167 -4.50 -8.91 -6.35
N GLN A 168 -4.51 -10.11 -6.95
CA GLN A 168 -5.43 -10.47 -8.01
C GLN A 168 -6.89 -10.43 -7.52
N ASP A 169 -7.20 -11.05 -6.38
CA ASP A 169 -8.53 -10.98 -5.75
C ASP A 169 -9.00 -9.52 -5.58
N SER A 170 -8.08 -8.63 -5.20
CA SER A 170 -8.40 -7.20 -5.03
C SER A 170 -8.75 -6.53 -6.37
N VAL A 171 -8.05 -6.88 -7.44
CA VAL A 171 -8.34 -6.40 -8.80
C VAL A 171 -9.70 -6.96 -9.26
N ASP A 172 -9.93 -8.25 -9.10
CA ASP A 172 -11.18 -8.90 -9.51
C ASP A 172 -12.41 -8.29 -8.80
N MET A 173 -12.28 -8.00 -7.50
CA MET A 173 -13.32 -7.31 -6.74
C MET A 173 -13.53 -5.87 -7.23
N CYS A 174 -12.47 -5.16 -7.62
CA CYS A 174 -12.60 -3.84 -8.25
C CYS A 174 -13.29 -3.93 -9.61
N GLU A 175 -13.01 -4.95 -10.43
CA GLU A 175 -13.68 -5.15 -11.71
C GLU A 175 -15.17 -5.44 -11.55
N ILE A 176 -15.55 -6.18 -10.52
CA ILE A 176 -16.97 -6.39 -10.17
C ILE A 176 -17.64 -5.06 -9.78
N LEU A 177 -16.92 -4.20 -9.03
CA LEU A 177 -17.49 -2.95 -8.51
C LEU A 177 -17.57 -1.84 -9.56
N PHE A 178 -16.54 -1.67 -10.39
CA PHE A 178 -16.37 -0.54 -11.31
C PHE A 178 -16.54 -0.92 -12.78
N GLY A 179 -16.45 -2.21 -13.11
CA GLY A 179 -16.35 -2.73 -14.47
C GLY A 179 -14.92 -2.80 -14.97
N SER A 180 -14.60 -3.88 -15.73
CA SER A 180 -13.23 -4.18 -16.19
C SER A 180 -12.65 -3.04 -17.04
N ASP A 181 -13.40 -2.46 -17.96
CA ASP A 181 -12.94 -1.35 -18.82
C ASP A 181 -12.53 -0.12 -17.97
N PHE A 182 -13.24 0.15 -16.89
CA PHE A 182 -12.92 1.27 -16.02
C PHE A 182 -11.65 1.00 -15.23
N VAL A 183 -11.49 -0.20 -14.66
CA VAL A 183 -10.31 -0.61 -13.89
C VAL A 183 -9.05 -0.61 -14.75
N GLN A 184 -9.13 -1.05 -16.01
CA GLN A 184 -7.99 -1.05 -16.94
C GLN A 184 -7.50 0.36 -17.31
N ASN A 185 -8.36 1.37 -17.29
CA ASN A 185 -8.04 2.71 -17.74
C ASN A 185 -7.95 3.75 -16.63
N LYS A 186 -8.34 3.41 -15.40
CA LYS A 186 -8.43 4.33 -14.26
C LYS A 186 -7.87 3.71 -12.99
N THR A 187 -7.18 4.51 -12.19
CA THR A 187 -6.74 4.09 -10.86
C THR A 187 -7.93 4.10 -9.90
N VAL A 188 -8.39 2.94 -9.47
CA VAL A 188 -9.52 2.78 -8.53
C VAL A 188 -9.06 2.34 -7.16
N MET A 189 -7.85 1.78 -7.05
CA MET A 189 -7.30 1.21 -5.84
C MET A 189 -5.82 1.57 -5.72
N THR A 190 -5.37 1.79 -4.52
CA THR A 190 -3.95 1.84 -4.15
C THR A 190 -3.63 0.70 -3.19
N SER A 191 -2.37 0.42 -2.98
CA SER A 191 -1.93 -0.60 -2.04
C SER A 191 -0.62 -0.17 -1.39
N LEU A 192 -0.30 -0.76 -0.25
CA LEU A 192 0.91 -0.50 0.49
C LEU A 192 1.80 -1.75 0.45
N ILE A 193 3.00 -1.60 -0.09
CA ILE A 193 4.04 -2.62 -0.06
C ILE A 193 5.10 -2.17 0.93
N ASN A 194 5.44 -3.02 1.89
CA ASN A 194 6.50 -2.81 2.86
C ASN A 194 7.58 -3.87 2.69
N ILE A 195 8.78 -3.54 3.14
CA ILE A 195 9.87 -4.51 3.25
C ILE A 195 10.04 -4.96 4.71
N ASN A 196 10.55 -6.17 4.88
CA ASN A 196 10.97 -6.66 6.19
C ASN A 196 12.30 -6.03 6.61
N SER A 197 12.50 -5.84 7.91
CA SER A 197 13.77 -5.39 8.45
C SER A 197 14.73 -6.58 8.62
N PRO A 198 16.01 -6.46 8.23
CA PRO A 198 16.63 -5.34 7.53
C PRO A 198 16.58 -5.47 5.99
N MET A 199 15.93 -4.55 5.32
CA MET A 199 15.94 -4.39 3.86
C MET A 199 15.75 -5.71 3.08
N THR A 200 14.66 -6.44 3.38
CA THR A 200 14.37 -7.76 2.81
C THR A 200 12.93 -7.82 2.30
N PHE A 201 12.77 -8.18 1.03
CA PHE A 201 11.51 -8.68 0.48
C PHE A 201 11.54 -10.21 0.51
N ASP A 202 10.49 -10.83 0.98
CA ASP A 202 10.27 -12.26 0.87
C ASP A 202 9.30 -12.61 -0.27
N ASP A 203 9.09 -13.89 -0.52
CA ASP A 203 8.23 -14.39 -1.59
C ASP A 203 6.73 -14.13 -1.35
N VAL A 204 6.36 -13.61 -0.21
CA VAL A 204 4.98 -13.24 0.14
C VAL A 204 4.69 -11.79 -0.25
N MET A 205 5.69 -10.93 -0.31
CA MET A 205 5.58 -9.52 -0.70
C MET A 205 5.95 -9.29 -2.17
#